data_3edf123a0771e92517916aeb1e2d9463
#
_entry.id   3edf123a0771e92517916aeb1e2d9463
#
_cell.length_a   1.000
_cell.length_b   1.000
_cell.length_c   1.000
_cell.angle_alpha   90.00
_cell.angle_beta   90.00
_cell.angle_gamma   90.00
#
_symmetry.space_group_name_H-M   'P 1'
#
loop_
_entity.id
_entity.type
_entity.pdbx_description
1 polymer ?
#
loop_
_entity_poly.entity_id
_entity_poly.type
_entity_poly.pdbx_seq_one_letter_code
_entity_poly.pdbx_strand_id
1 'polypeptide(L)'
;LVIGYGDVGKGSALSLAQEGMIVRVVESDPICAMQACMDGFEVVSTYNNGVVTRDVKDININLLEDTDLIVTTTGNVNVCDEAMLRSVKNTALICNIGHFDNEIDTQFMRDKRYWEEIKPQVHRVFRDTSPSETPDLQSKNYIILLAEGRLVNLGNATGHPSRIMDGSFAN
;
A
#
# COMPACT_ATOMS: atom_id res chain seq x y z
N LEU A 1 3.01 4.23 5.47
CA LEU A 1 1.56 4.26 5.65
C LEU A 1 1.00 2.85 5.55
N VAL A 2 0.31 2.37 6.56
CA VAL A 2 -0.46 1.12 6.54
C VAL A 2 -1.93 1.47 6.44
N ILE A 3 -2.62 0.92 5.44
CA ILE A 3 -4.05 1.11 5.21
C ILE A 3 -4.78 -0.14 5.68
N GLY A 4 -5.51 0.00 6.79
CA GLY A 4 -6.16 -1.08 7.52
C GLY A 4 -5.38 -1.50 8.78
N TYR A 5 -6.10 -1.76 9.88
CA TYR A 5 -5.51 -2.22 11.15
C TYR A 5 -6.26 -3.44 11.73
N GLY A 6 -6.73 -4.31 10.85
CA GLY A 6 -7.13 -5.67 11.18
C GLY A 6 -5.91 -6.53 11.50
N ASP A 7 -6.08 -7.85 11.60
CA ASP A 7 -4.97 -8.75 12.00
C ASP A 7 -3.75 -8.65 11.08
N VAL A 8 -3.96 -8.56 9.77
CA VAL A 8 -2.88 -8.38 8.79
C VAL A 8 -2.22 -7.02 8.94
N GLY A 9 -3.00 -5.96 9.12
CA GLY A 9 -2.51 -4.59 9.31
C GLY A 9 -1.69 -4.44 10.59
N LYS A 10 -2.12 -5.04 11.70
CA LYS A 10 -1.38 -5.09 12.98
C LYS A 10 -0.01 -5.73 12.80
N GLY A 11 0.03 -6.91 12.21
CA GLY A 11 1.29 -7.62 11.95
C GLY A 11 2.23 -6.83 11.04
N SER A 12 1.69 -6.20 10.00
CA SER A 12 2.46 -5.36 9.07
C SER A 12 3.03 -4.12 9.75
N ALA A 13 2.20 -3.39 10.50
CA ALA A 13 2.62 -2.17 11.21
C ALA A 13 3.71 -2.47 12.24
N LEU A 14 3.53 -3.53 13.04
CA LEU A 14 4.53 -3.95 14.03
C LEU A 14 5.84 -4.36 13.38
N SER A 15 5.80 -5.14 12.30
CA SER A 15 7.02 -5.55 11.58
C SER A 15 7.77 -4.36 11.01
N LEU A 16 7.08 -3.42 10.39
CA LEU A 16 7.69 -2.19 9.85
C LEU A 16 8.32 -1.32 10.95
N ALA A 17 7.65 -1.20 12.10
CA ALA A 17 8.17 -0.46 13.24
C ALA A 17 9.43 -1.13 13.83
N GLN A 18 9.47 -2.46 13.88
CA GLN A 18 10.66 -3.21 14.32
C GLN A 18 11.87 -3.00 13.42
N GLU A 19 11.63 -2.77 12.13
CA GLU A 19 12.68 -2.38 11.17
C GLU A 19 13.07 -0.89 11.26
N GLY A 20 12.52 -0.15 12.22
CA GLY A 20 12.85 1.26 12.49
C GLY A 20 12.08 2.26 11.62
N MET A 21 11.02 1.85 10.95
CA MET A 21 10.19 2.77 10.15
C MET A 21 9.25 3.58 11.03
N ILE A 22 8.98 4.82 10.65
CA ILE A 22 7.90 5.63 11.20
C ILE A 22 6.61 5.17 10.55
N VAL A 23 5.75 4.49 11.33
CA VAL A 23 4.51 3.91 10.83
C VAL A 23 3.33 4.78 11.18
N ARG A 24 2.53 5.10 10.17
CA ARG A 24 1.21 5.73 10.29
C ARG A 24 0.14 4.77 9.80
N VAL A 25 -1.02 4.82 10.42
CA VAL A 25 -2.14 3.92 10.14
C VAL A 25 -3.36 4.71 9.70
N VAL A 26 -4.04 4.25 8.66
CA VAL A 26 -5.39 4.69 8.30
C VAL A 26 -6.34 3.54 8.56
N GLU A 27 -7.39 3.78 9.35
CA GLU A 27 -8.36 2.77 9.72
C GLU A 27 -9.76 3.38 9.84
N SER A 28 -10.73 2.72 9.24
CA SER A 28 -12.14 3.15 9.25
C SER A 28 -12.90 2.68 10.49
N ASP A 29 -12.57 1.51 11.02
CA ASP A 29 -13.16 0.99 12.25
C ASP A 29 -12.60 1.73 13.48
N PRO A 30 -13.44 2.38 14.30
CA PRO A 30 -12.98 3.14 15.45
C PRO A 30 -12.32 2.29 16.54
N ILE A 31 -12.69 1.01 16.63
CA ILE A 31 -12.09 0.08 17.61
C ILE A 31 -10.68 -0.28 17.17
N CYS A 32 -10.51 -0.66 15.92
CA CYS A 32 -9.18 -0.95 15.35
C CYS A 32 -8.29 0.30 15.34
N ALA A 33 -8.84 1.47 15.03
CA ALA A 33 -8.11 2.74 15.10
C ALA A 33 -7.62 3.05 16.53
N MET A 34 -8.47 2.82 17.54
CA MET A 34 -8.09 2.97 18.93
C MET A 34 -6.99 1.98 19.34
N GLN A 35 -7.08 0.74 18.89
CA GLN A 35 -6.03 -0.26 19.13
C GLN A 35 -4.70 0.17 18.54
N ALA A 36 -4.69 0.72 17.30
CA ALA A 36 -3.48 1.26 16.70
C ALA A 36 -2.84 2.38 17.56
N CYS A 37 -3.66 3.29 18.09
CA CYS A 37 -3.19 4.32 19.03
C CYS A 37 -2.61 3.70 20.31
N MET A 38 -3.25 2.68 20.88
CA MET A 38 -2.77 1.99 22.08
C MET A 38 -1.44 1.24 21.84
N ASP A 39 -1.24 0.73 20.62
CA ASP A 39 -0.01 0.08 20.19
C ASP A 39 1.11 1.08 19.84
N GLY A 40 0.83 2.39 19.97
CA GLY A 40 1.80 3.49 19.81
C GLY A 40 1.92 4.04 18.39
N PHE A 41 1.00 3.70 17.49
CA PHE A 41 1.00 4.23 16.12
C PHE A 41 0.21 5.54 16.01
N GLU A 42 0.68 6.41 15.10
CA GLU A 42 -0.07 7.58 14.68
C GLU A 42 -1.22 7.13 13.76
N VAL A 43 -2.47 7.36 14.20
CA VAL A 43 -3.64 7.15 13.37
C VAL A 43 -3.95 8.42 12.61
N VAL A 44 -3.94 8.32 11.28
CA VAL A 44 -4.19 9.46 10.39
C VAL A 44 -5.69 9.74 10.36
N SER A 45 -6.06 10.95 10.71
CA SER A 45 -7.41 11.43 10.53
C SER A 45 -7.65 11.82 9.08
N THR A 46 -8.77 11.38 8.53
CA THR A 46 -9.23 11.73 7.20
C THR A 46 -10.34 12.76 7.28
N TYR A 47 -10.35 13.75 6.40
CA TYR A 47 -11.29 14.87 6.46
C TYR A 47 -11.89 15.14 5.08
N ASN A 48 -13.20 15.31 5.03
CA ASN A 48 -13.90 15.83 3.87
C ASN A 48 -14.67 17.10 4.28
N ASN A 49 -14.36 18.23 3.64
CA ASN A 49 -14.96 19.53 3.94
C ASN A 49 -14.95 19.89 5.44
N GLY A 50 -13.87 19.55 6.14
CA GLY A 50 -13.70 19.84 7.56
C GLY A 50 -14.41 18.86 8.50
N VAL A 51 -15.01 17.81 7.98
CA VAL A 51 -15.63 16.73 8.76
C VAL A 51 -14.72 15.51 8.77
N VAL A 52 -14.54 14.86 9.91
CA VAL A 52 -13.82 13.58 10.02
C VAL A 52 -14.64 12.48 9.35
N THR A 53 -14.10 11.84 8.32
CA THR A 53 -14.84 10.87 7.50
C THR A 53 -14.42 9.44 7.74
N ARG A 54 -13.20 9.16 8.14
CA ARG A 54 -12.59 7.84 8.20
C ARG A 54 -12.50 7.11 6.84
N ASP A 55 -12.83 7.76 5.75
CA ASP A 55 -12.59 7.21 4.41
C ASP A 55 -11.13 7.46 4.03
N VAL A 56 -10.43 6.42 3.63
CA VAL A 56 -9.04 6.52 3.18
C VAL A 56 -8.87 7.47 2.00
N LYS A 57 -9.89 7.63 1.17
CA LYS A 57 -9.90 8.55 0.02
C LYS A 57 -9.84 10.03 0.42
N ASP A 58 -10.20 10.33 1.64
CA ASP A 58 -10.16 11.69 2.21
C ASP A 58 -8.83 11.97 2.94
N ILE A 59 -7.81 11.17 2.71
CA ILE A 59 -6.47 11.36 3.30
C ILE A 59 -5.84 12.66 2.83
N ASN A 60 -5.12 13.32 3.71
CA ASN A 60 -4.42 14.54 3.37
C ASN A 60 -3.29 14.25 2.36
N ILE A 61 -3.34 14.92 1.21
CA ILE A 61 -2.34 14.80 0.14
C ILE A 61 -0.92 15.07 0.62
N ASN A 62 -0.72 16.06 1.50
CA ASN A 62 0.61 16.37 2.03
C ASN A 62 1.23 15.18 2.79
N LEU A 63 0.42 14.34 3.40
CA LEU A 63 0.89 13.12 4.03
C LEU A 63 1.43 12.12 2.99
N LEU A 64 0.77 12.04 1.84
CA LEU A 64 1.17 11.13 0.76
C LEU A 64 2.48 11.56 0.11
N GLU A 65 2.72 12.88 -0.01
CA GLU A 65 3.97 13.43 -0.54
C GLU A 65 5.19 13.07 0.32
N ASP A 66 5.00 12.81 1.62
CA ASP A 66 6.04 12.37 2.56
C ASP A 66 6.10 10.85 2.78
N THR A 67 5.21 10.09 2.12
CA THR A 67 5.10 8.65 2.33
C THR A 67 6.05 7.88 1.42
N ASP A 68 7.00 7.14 2.00
CA ASP A 68 7.96 6.29 1.27
C ASP A 68 7.40 4.91 0.92
N LEU A 69 6.45 4.41 1.71
CA LEU A 69 5.86 3.08 1.55
C LEU A 69 4.37 3.09 1.87
N ILE A 70 3.55 2.55 0.97
CA ILE A 70 2.14 2.24 1.23
C ILE A 70 1.96 0.72 1.26
N VAL A 71 1.31 0.23 2.31
CA VAL A 71 0.92 -1.17 2.46
C VAL A 71 -0.59 -1.24 2.64
N THR A 72 -1.30 -1.91 1.73
CA THR A 72 -2.74 -2.13 1.85
C THR A 72 -3.02 -3.49 2.48
N THR A 73 -3.97 -3.54 3.43
CA THR A 73 -4.25 -4.71 4.27
C THR A 73 -5.74 -4.87 4.61
N THR A 74 -6.62 -4.27 3.79
CA THR A 74 -8.05 -4.09 4.18
C THR A 74 -8.97 -5.21 3.74
N GLY A 75 -8.61 -5.94 2.68
CA GLY A 75 -9.52 -6.85 1.99
C GLY A 75 -10.67 -6.12 1.26
N ASN A 76 -10.56 -4.81 1.06
CA ASN A 76 -11.56 -3.99 0.38
C ASN A 76 -11.06 -3.56 -1.00
N VAL A 77 -11.93 -2.97 -1.81
CA VAL A 77 -11.64 -2.62 -3.21
C VAL A 77 -11.18 -1.16 -3.32
N ASN A 78 -10.13 -0.92 -4.14
CA ASN A 78 -9.64 0.42 -4.50
C ASN A 78 -9.41 1.35 -3.30
N VAL A 79 -8.82 0.83 -2.23
CA VAL A 79 -8.44 1.64 -1.06
C VAL A 79 -7.22 2.52 -1.34
N CYS A 80 -6.40 2.13 -2.31
CA CYS A 80 -5.33 2.93 -2.87
C CYS A 80 -5.69 3.27 -4.32
N ASP A 81 -6.39 4.37 -4.51
CA ASP A 81 -6.95 4.80 -5.77
C ASP A 81 -5.99 5.65 -6.63
N GLU A 82 -6.44 6.04 -7.82
CA GLU A 82 -5.70 6.91 -8.75
C GLU A 82 -5.23 8.19 -8.08
N ALA A 83 -6.05 8.83 -7.27
CA ALA A 83 -5.72 10.11 -6.64
C ALA A 83 -4.54 9.97 -5.67
N MET A 84 -4.54 8.91 -4.86
CA MET A 84 -3.43 8.57 -3.97
C MET A 84 -2.16 8.23 -4.76
N LEU A 85 -2.28 7.38 -5.79
CA LEU A 85 -1.15 6.96 -6.63
C LEU A 85 -0.49 8.13 -7.38
N ARG A 86 -1.25 9.18 -7.69
CA ARG A 86 -0.72 10.40 -8.28
C ARG A 86 -0.01 11.31 -7.27
N SER A 87 -0.45 11.28 -6.02
CA SER A 87 -0.02 12.23 -4.97
C SER A 87 1.10 11.70 -4.09
N VAL A 88 1.33 10.38 -4.09
CA VAL A 88 2.38 9.78 -3.27
C VAL A 88 3.77 10.25 -3.73
N LYS A 89 4.72 10.28 -2.79
CA LYS A 89 6.11 10.64 -3.04
C LYS A 89 6.69 9.93 -4.27
N ASN A 90 7.51 10.64 -5.03
CA ASN A 90 8.29 10.03 -6.12
C ASN A 90 9.16 8.90 -5.59
N THR A 91 9.21 7.80 -6.31
CA THR A 91 9.92 6.57 -5.94
C THR A 91 9.35 5.80 -4.75
N ALA A 92 8.17 6.17 -4.25
CA ALA A 92 7.52 5.43 -3.17
C ALA A 92 7.23 3.99 -3.59
N LEU A 93 7.33 3.08 -2.60
CA LEU A 93 6.96 1.68 -2.78
C LEU A 93 5.48 1.49 -2.46
N ILE A 94 4.81 0.70 -3.28
CA ILE A 94 3.39 0.36 -3.09
C ILE A 94 3.27 -1.17 -3.11
N CYS A 95 2.66 -1.73 -2.08
CA CYS A 95 2.42 -3.16 -2.00
C CYS A 95 1.10 -3.50 -1.32
N ASN A 96 0.60 -4.69 -1.64
CA ASN A 96 -0.63 -5.24 -1.07
C ASN A 96 -0.30 -6.52 -0.28
N ILE A 97 -0.85 -6.61 0.92
CA ILE A 97 -0.85 -7.83 1.75
C ILE A 97 -2.28 -8.35 1.96
N GLY A 98 -3.29 -7.58 1.54
CA GLY A 98 -4.68 -8.03 1.55
C GLY A 98 -4.91 -9.21 0.59
N HIS A 99 -5.95 -9.98 0.87
CA HIS A 99 -6.19 -11.24 0.15
C HIS A 99 -6.45 -11.06 -1.35
N PHE A 100 -7.10 -9.97 -1.73
CA PHE A 100 -7.45 -9.68 -3.13
C PHE A 100 -6.48 -8.69 -3.76
N ASP A 101 -6.29 -8.81 -5.08
CA ASP A 101 -5.41 -7.95 -5.90
C ASP A 101 -6.09 -6.65 -6.36
N ASN A 102 -7.23 -6.32 -5.81
CA ASN A 102 -8.06 -5.16 -6.16
C ASN A 102 -8.04 -4.03 -5.12
N GLU A 103 -7.17 -4.11 -4.10
CA GLU A 103 -7.01 -3.03 -3.11
C GLU A 103 -6.31 -1.81 -3.71
N ILE A 104 -5.41 -2.04 -4.67
CA ILE A 104 -4.70 -0.99 -5.42
C ILE A 104 -5.31 -0.88 -6.81
N ASP A 105 -5.59 0.33 -7.28
CA ASP A 105 -6.09 0.56 -8.65
C ASP A 105 -4.99 0.31 -9.70
N THR A 106 -4.66 -0.96 -9.89
CA THR A 106 -3.66 -1.39 -10.87
C THR A 106 -4.18 -1.30 -12.30
N GLN A 107 -5.50 -1.40 -12.52
CA GLN A 107 -6.10 -1.31 -13.85
C GLN A 107 -5.87 0.07 -14.46
N PHE A 108 -6.12 1.13 -13.68
CA PHE A 108 -5.81 2.48 -14.11
C PHE A 108 -4.34 2.64 -14.53
N MET A 109 -3.42 2.08 -13.74
CA MET A 109 -1.99 2.16 -14.05
C MET A 109 -1.64 1.39 -15.33
N ARG A 110 -2.21 0.19 -15.54
CA ARG A 110 -1.97 -0.62 -16.75
C ARG A 110 -2.45 0.07 -18.02
N ASP A 111 -3.62 0.65 -17.98
CA ASP A 111 -4.24 1.26 -19.16
C ASP A 111 -3.58 2.59 -19.56
N LYS A 112 -3.02 3.33 -18.61
CA LYS A 112 -2.62 4.72 -18.83
C LYS A 112 -1.15 5.03 -18.54
N ARG A 113 -0.36 4.06 -18.05
CA ARG A 113 1.02 4.32 -17.59
C ARG A 113 2.01 3.33 -18.16
N TYR A 114 3.23 3.80 -18.38
CA TYR A 114 4.34 2.95 -18.80
C TYR A 114 4.88 2.16 -17.60
N TRP A 115 5.06 0.84 -17.79
CA TRP A 115 5.59 -0.08 -16.80
C TRP A 115 6.94 -0.63 -17.26
N GLU A 116 7.91 -0.61 -16.37
CA GLU A 116 9.22 -1.22 -16.57
C GLU A 116 9.47 -2.26 -15.47
N GLU A 117 9.67 -3.50 -15.85
CA GLU A 117 10.08 -4.53 -14.90
C GLU A 117 11.57 -4.35 -14.56
N ILE A 118 11.88 -4.01 -13.30
CA ILE A 118 13.26 -3.84 -12.82
C ILE A 118 13.88 -5.19 -12.47
N LYS A 119 13.08 -6.06 -11.88
CA LYS A 119 13.36 -7.45 -11.55
C LYS A 119 12.04 -8.19 -11.40
N PRO A 120 12.04 -9.54 -11.38
CA PRO A 120 10.80 -10.30 -11.25
C PRO A 120 9.89 -9.77 -10.15
N GLN A 121 8.62 -9.48 -10.48
CA GLN A 121 7.59 -8.97 -9.59
C GLN A 121 7.85 -7.56 -9.00
N VAL A 122 8.78 -6.78 -9.57
CA VAL A 122 9.03 -5.39 -9.16
C VAL A 122 9.00 -4.49 -10.37
N HIS A 123 8.05 -3.59 -10.40
CA HIS A 123 7.80 -2.70 -11.53
C HIS A 123 7.98 -1.24 -11.15
N ARG A 124 8.62 -0.50 -12.05
CA ARG A 124 8.62 0.95 -12.06
C ARG A 124 7.43 1.41 -12.90
N VAL A 125 6.53 2.19 -12.33
CA VAL A 125 5.35 2.75 -13.03
C VAL A 125 5.54 4.25 -13.15
N PHE A 126 5.75 4.71 -14.38
CA PHE A 126 5.98 6.14 -14.67
C PHE A 126 4.64 6.88 -14.71
N ARG A 127 4.51 7.93 -13.92
CA ARG A 127 3.22 8.60 -13.72
C ARG A 127 2.78 9.50 -14.87
N ASP A 128 3.72 10.03 -15.64
CA ASP A 128 3.46 11.01 -16.73
C ASP A 128 3.70 10.42 -18.11
N THR A 129 4.03 9.14 -18.23
CA THR A 129 4.33 8.49 -19.50
C THR A 129 3.25 7.49 -19.86
N SER A 130 2.68 7.63 -21.06
CA SER A 130 1.70 6.68 -21.58
C SER A 130 2.38 5.35 -22.00
N PRO A 131 1.63 4.24 -22.12
CA PRO A 131 2.20 2.95 -22.51
C PRO A 131 2.87 2.94 -23.90
N SER A 132 2.48 3.86 -24.78
CA SER A 132 3.01 3.99 -26.14
C SER A 132 4.25 4.92 -26.26
N GLU A 133 4.60 5.58 -25.17
CA GLU A 133 5.73 6.53 -25.14
C GLU A 133 6.95 5.90 -24.50
N THR A 134 8.14 6.37 -24.89
CA THR A 134 9.38 5.97 -24.23
C THR A 134 9.62 6.90 -23.05
N PRO A 135 9.70 6.40 -21.80
CA PRO A 135 9.92 7.23 -20.64
C PRO A 135 11.36 7.81 -20.64
N ASP A 136 11.51 8.97 -20.06
CA ASP A 136 12.81 9.44 -19.62
C ASP A 136 13.26 8.61 -18.40
N LEU A 137 14.17 7.68 -18.61
CA LEU A 137 14.69 6.80 -17.56
C LEU A 137 15.49 7.54 -16.47
N GLN A 138 15.87 8.80 -16.70
CA GLN A 138 16.48 9.66 -15.70
C GLN A 138 15.43 10.37 -14.84
N SER A 139 14.17 10.40 -15.28
CA SER A 139 13.07 10.95 -14.50
C SER A 139 12.85 10.12 -13.22
N LYS A 140 12.66 10.80 -12.10
CA LYS A 140 12.25 10.17 -10.83
C LYS A 140 10.75 10.16 -10.63
N ASN A 141 9.96 10.60 -11.62
CA ASN A 141 8.49 10.66 -11.52
C ASN A 141 7.84 9.29 -11.78
N TYR A 142 8.17 8.34 -10.92
CA TYR A 142 7.60 6.99 -10.92
C TYR A 142 7.34 6.52 -9.49
N ILE A 143 6.52 5.50 -9.38
CA ILE A 143 6.35 4.69 -8.17
C ILE A 143 6.91 3.29 -8.42
N ILE A 144 7.19 2.55 -7.34
CA ILE A 144 7.63 1.16 -7.40
C ILE A 144 6.47 0.30 -6.91
N LEU A 145 5.89 -0.49 -7.81
CA LEU A 145 4.81 -1.43 -7.48
C LEU A 145 5.37 -2.84 -7.32
N LEU A 146 5.08 -3.45 -6.17
CA LEU A 146 5.50 -4.82 -5.86
C LEU A 146 4.38 -5.81 -6.21
N ALA A 147 4.79 -6.99 -6.70
CA ALA A 147 3.91 -8.11 -7.06
C ALA A 147 2.73 -7.71 -7.98
N GLU A 148 2.86 -6.60 -8.74
CA GLU A 148 1.78 -6.07 -9.59
C GLU A 148 0.47 -5.77 -8.82
N GLY A 149 0.54 -5.45 -7.53
CA GLY A 149 -0.61 -5.24 -6.65
C GLY A 149 -1.21 -6.51 -6.06
N ARG A 150 -0.67 -7.69 -6.40
CA ARG A 150 -1.03 -8.97 -5.76
C ARG A 150 -0.36 -9.11 -4.39
N LEU A 151 -0.64 -10.21 -3.68
CA LEU A 151 -0.04 -10.47 -2.36
C LEU A 151 1.50 -10.44 -2.44
N VAL A 152 2.10 -9.45 -1.82
CA VAL A 152 3.56 -9.25 -1.85
C VAL A 152 4.33 -10.36 -1.14
N ASN A 153 3.77 -10.97 -0.11
CA ASN A 153 4.37 -12.09 0.61
C ASN A 153 4.50 -13.36 -0.26
N LEU A 154 3.70 -13.50 -1.29
CA LEU A 154 3.80 -14.60 -2.26
C LEU A 154 4.63 -14.19 -3.49
N GLY A 155 4.51 -12.96 -3.96
CA GLY A 155 5.21 -12.48 -5.16
C GLY A 155 6.67 -12.12 -4.92
N ASN A 156 6.99 -11.51 -3.78
CA ASN A 156 8.33 -10.95 -3.50
C ASN A 156 9.02 -11.58 -2.27
N ALA A 157 8.34 -12.50 -1.57
CA ALA A 157 8.91 -13.22 -0.44
C ALA A 157 8.72 -14.75 -0.62
N THR A 158 9.11 -15.52 0.38
CA THR A 158 9.07 -16.99 0.30
C THR A 158 7.77 -17.61 0.81
N GLY A 159 6.86 -16.79 1.37
CA GLY A 159 5.70 -17.27 2.09
C GLY A 159 6.08 -18.03 3.38
N HIS A 160 5.11 -18.70 3.99
CA HIS A 160 5.36 -19.56 5.14
C HIS A 160 5.84 -20.96 4.70
N PRO A 161 6.78 -21.58 5.42
CA PRO A 161 7.16 -22.97 5.19
C PRO A 161 5.96 -23.90 5.28
N SER A 162 5.93 -24.93 4.43
CA SER A 162 4.84 -25.91 4.37
C SER A 162 4.49 -26.52 5.74
N ARG A 163 5.50 -26.74 6.58
CA ARG A 163 5.31 -27.27 7.94
C ARG A 163 4.44 -26.35 8.84
N ILE A 164 4.56 -25.02 8.67
CA ILE A 164 3.73 -24.06 9.42
C ILE A 164 2.31 -24.07 8.87
N MET A 165 2.18 -24.10 7.54
CA MET A 165 0.88 -24.15 6.88
C MET A 165 0.12 -25.43 7.14
N ASP A 166 0.82 -26.58 7.25
CA ASP A 166 0.23 -27.87 7.63
C ASP A 166 -0.46 -27.79 8.99
N GLY A 167 0.19 -27.20 9.98
CA GLY A 167 -0.41 -26.96 11.29
C GLY A 167 -1.62 -26.02 11.26
N SER A 168 -1.63 -25.05 10.36
CA SER A 168 -2.76 -24.13 10.17
C SER A 168 -3.96 -24.78 9.49
N PHE A 169 -3.71 -25.70 8.54
CA PHE A 169 -4.79 -26.42 7.84
C PHE A 169 -5.34 -27.60 8.62
N ALA A 170 -4.61 -28.10 9.62
CA ALA A 170 -5.04 -29.23 10.46
C ALA A 170 -6.05 -28.84 11.57
N ASN A 171 -6.26 -27.55 11.81
CA ASN A 171 -7.25 -26.99 12.74
C ASN A 171 -8.53 -26.60 12.01
#